data_95bf34382dd015e01461a0be36dd81aa
#
_entry.id   95bf34382dd015e01461a0be36dd81aa
#
_cell.length_a   1.000
_cell.length_b   1.000
_cell.length_c   1.000
_cell.angle_alpha   90.00
_cell.angle_beta   90.00
_cell.angle_gamma   90.00
#
_symmetry.space_group_name_H-M   'P 1'
#
loop_
_entity.id
_entity.type
_entity.pdbx_description
1 polymer ?
#
loop_
_entity_poly.entity_id
_entity_poly.type
_entity_poly.pdbx_seq_one_letter_code
_entity_poly.pdbx_strand_id
1 'polypeptide(L)'
;MLYSIPGRCGIEISVETVGRLAKDCPHIICVKEAGGSVDRVNQLMQVVPEDFTVLCGDDGLTVPFMACGASGLVSVTSNLVPGIMNSIVKAGLDQNMGEMLSLQKTFYPLMKGLMTLDSNPVPIKAALALRGDIQPGVRLPLVPLPEEKEAQLSALLQRFNVL
;
A
#
# COMPACT_ATOMS: atom_id res chain seq x y z
N MET A 1 12.96 -8.31 3.82
CA MET A 1 11.74 -7.63 4.35
C MET A 1 10.73 -8.67 4.83
N LEU A 2 10.27 -8.57 6.08
CA LEU A 2 9.09 -9.33 6.54
C LEU A 2 7.82 -8.76 5.89
N TYR A 3 6.80 -9.60 5.73
CA TYR A 3 5.51 -9.14 5.22
C TYR A 3 4.38 -9.73 6.05
N SER A 4 3.70 -8.89 6.83
CA SER A 4 2.55 -9.24 7.65
C SER A 4 1.26 -8.81 6.94
N ILE A 5 0.44 -9.78 6.53
CA ILE A 5 -0.80 -9.58 5.80
C ILE A 5 -1.86 -10.62 6.20
N PRO A 6 -2.46 -10.48 7.39
CA PRO A 6 -3.39 -11.48 7.93
C PRO A 6 -4.61 -11.74 7.03
N GLY A 7 -5.07 -10.73 6.31
CA GLY A 7 -6.18 -10.88 5.35
C GLY A 7 -5.92 -11.85 4.19
N ARG A 8 -4.65 -12.26 3.96
CA ARG A 8 -4.26 -13.24 2.92
C ARG A 8 -3.67 -14.51 3.49
N CYS A 9 -2.89 -14.37 4.56
CA CYS A 9 -2.19 -15.51 5.18
C CYS A 9 -3.02 -16.22 6.27
N GLY A 10 -4.13 -15.61 6.71
CA GLY A 10 -4.93 -16.11 7.83
C GLY A 10 -4.26 -15.96 9.19
N ILE A 11 -3.04 -15.47 9.24
CA ILE A 11 -2.25 -15.26 10.45
C ILE A 11 -1.41 -13.99 10.34
N GLU A 12 -1.21 -13.33 11.48
CA GLU A 12 -0.37 -12.16 11.63
C GLU A 12 0.96 -12.55 12.30
N ILE A 13 2.08 -11.93 11.89
CA ILE A 13 3.36 -12.09 12.61
C ILE A 13 3.24 -11.29 13.91
N SER A 14 3.41 -11.91 15.08
CA SER A 14 3.29 -11.16 16.34
C SER A 14 4.35 -10.05 16.45
N VAL A 15 4.02 -8.99 17.17
CA VAL A 15 4.93 -7.84 17.40
C VAL A 15 6.24 -8.29 18.04
N GLU A 16 6.16 -9.20 19.04
CA GLU A 16 7.32 -9.79 19.71
C GLU A 16 8.19 -10.58 18.72
N THR A 17 7.56 -11.32 17.80
CA THR A 17 8.31 -12.09 16.79
C THR A 17 9.03 -11.14 15.82
N VAL A 18 8.38 -10.05 15.37
CA VAL A 18 9.05 -9.04 14.54
C VAL A 18 10.22 -8.43 15.28
N GLY A 19 10.03 -8.02 16.54
CA GLY A 19 11.12 -7.44 17.37
C GLY A 19 12.29 -8.37 17.58
N ARG A 20 12.04 -9.68 17.80
CA ARG A 20 13.11 -10.70 17.91
C ARG A 20 13.85 -10.90 16.59
N LEU A 21 13.13 -11.06 15.49
CA LEU A 21 13.75 -11.22 14.16
C LEU A 21 14.57 -10.00 13.76
N ALA A 22 14.10 -8.79 14.07
CA ALA A 22 14.85 -7.55 13.81
C ALA A 22 16.17 -7.48 14.58
N LYS A 23 16.22 -8.01 15.82
CA LYS A 23 17.42 -8.02 16.66
C LYS A 23 18.38 -9.18 16.36
N ASP A 24 17.82 -10.38 16.14
CA ASP A 24 18.60 -11.61 16.07
C ASP A 24 19.08 -11.92 14.63
N CYS A 25 18.43 -11.30 13.60
CA CYS A 25 18.69 -11.59 12.20
C CYS A 25 19.12 -10.32 11.45
N PRO A 26 20.42 -10.02 11.30
CA PRO A 26 20.91 -8.76 10.72
C PRO A 26 20.52 -8.54 9.25
N HIS A 27 20.09 -9.59 8.55
CA HIS A 27 19.57 -9.46 7.17
C HIS A 27 18.08 -9.12 7.09
N ILE A 28 17.37 -9.11 8.22
CA ILE A 28 15.97 -8.69 8.29
C ILE A 28 15.95 -7.23 8.76
N ILE A 29 15.85 -6.31 7.80
CA ILE A 29 16.01 -4.88 8.03
C ILE A 29 14.69 -4.09 7.97
N CYS A 30 13.59 -4.74 7.59
CA CYS A 30 12.31 -4.04 7.50
C CYS A 30 11.11 -4.99 7.57
N VAL A 31 9.95 -4.41 7.88
CA VAL A 31 8.64 -5.07 7.78
C VAL A 31 7.69 -4.24 6.92
N LYS A 32 6.96 -4.89 5.99
CA LYS A 32 5.75 -4.36 5.37
C LYS A 32 4.56 -4.77 6.22
N GLU A 33 3.93 -3.80 6.86
CA GLU A 33 2.74 -4.00 7.70
C GLU A 33 1.46 -3.71 6.89
N ALA A 34 0.66 -4.73 6.69
CA ALA A 34 -0.58 -4.68 5.90
C ALA A 34 -1.78 -5.29 6.65
N GLY A 35 -1.75 -5.31 7.97
CA GLY A 35 -2.85 -5.74 8.83
C GLY A 35 -3.93 -4.67 9.03
N GLY A 36 -3.66 -3.41 8.66
CA GLY A 36 -4.63 -2.32 8.72
C GLY A 36 -4.74 -1.62 10.09
N SER A 37 -3.93 -1.98 11.07
CA SER A 37 -3.97 -1.42 12.41
C SER A 37 -2.90 -0.35 12.63
N VAL A 38 -3.33 0.88 12.92
CA VAL A 38 -2.45 1.99 13.33
C VAL A 38 -1.82 1.69 14.69
N ASP A 39 -2.58 1.12 15.63
CA ASP A 39 -2.07 0.75 16.96
C ASP A 39 -0.93 -0.27 16.86
N ARG A 40 -1.03 -1.21 15.94
CA ARG A 40 0.04 -2.17 15.69
C ARG A 40 1.34 -1.51 15.20
N VAL A 41 1.25 -0.44 14.40
CA VAL A 41 2.44 0.33 14.03
C VAL A 41 3.10 0.93 15.26
N ASN A 42 2.34 1.53 16.18
CA ASN A 42 2.86 2.03 17.45
C ASN A 42 3.56 0.93 18.27
N GLN A 43 2.95 -0.25 18.34
CA GLN A 43 3.55 -1.40 19.04
C GLN A 43 4.86 -1.85 18.40
N LEU A 44 4.92 -1.92 17.06
CA LEU A 44 6.15 -2.27 16.33
C LEU A 44 7.27 -1.28 16.62
N MET A 45 6.98 0.03 16.61
CA MET A 45 7.97 1.07 16.91
C MET A 45 8.56 0.99 18.32
N GLN A 46 7.91 0.28 19.25
CA GLN A 46 8.47 0.07 20.62
C GLN A 46 9.47 -1.09 20.70
N VAL A 47 9.45 -2.02 19.74
CA VAL A 47 10.22 -3.29 19.86
C VAL A 47 11.31 -3.43 18.82
N VAL A 48 11.25 -2.68 17.72
CA VAL A 48 12.26 -2.74 16.65
C VAL A 48 13.44 -1.80 16.95
N PRO A 49 14.67 -2.12 16.47
CA PRO A 49 15.81 -1.21 16.53
C PRO A 49 15.55 0.09 15.72
N GLU A 50 16.28 1.17 16.03
CA GLU A 50 16.14 2.47 15.36
C GLU A 50 16.41 2.43 13.85
N ASP A 51 17.31 1.56 13.42
CA ASP A 51 17.66 1.35 12.00
C ASP A 51 16.72 0.39 11.28
N PHE A 52 15.74 -0.20 11.97
CA PHE A 52 14.76 -1.10 11.37
C PHE A 52 13.60 -0.31 10.76
N THR A 53 13.27 -0.59 9.50
CA THR A 53 12.25 0.14 8.75
C THR A 53 10.87 -0.50 8.86
N VAL A 54 9.87 0.26 9.26
CA VAL A 54 8.45 -0.12 9.17
C VAL A 54 7.83 0.57 7.95
N LEU A 55 7.28 -0.21 7.02
CA LEU A 55 6.63 0.28 5.80
C LEU A 55 5.13 -0.01 5.83
N CYS A 56 4.34 0.97 5.43
CA CYS A 56 2.91 0.78 5.20
C CYS A 56 2.67 -0.18 4.04
N GLY A 57 1.75 -1.11 4.19
CA GLY A 57 1.34 -2.05 3.14
C GLY A 57 -0.03 -1.75 2.51
N ASP A 58 -0.65 -0.62 2.90
CA ASP A 58 -1.97 -0.18 2.42
C ASP A 58 -1.93 1.30 2.02
N ASP A 59 -2.19 1.59 0.75
CA ASP A 59 -2.14 2.94 0.19
C ASP A 59 -3.02 3.93 0.96
N GLY A 60 -4.20 3.49 1.38
CA GLY A 60 -5.15 4.31 2.13
C GLY A 60 -4.71 4.65 3.55
N LEU A 61 -3.76 3.90 4.11
CA LEU A 61 -3.25 4.06 5.47
C LEU A 61 -1.85 4.71 5.52
N THR A 62 -1.34 5.18 4.40
CA THR A 62 0.02 5.78 4.34
C THR A 62 0.20 6.90 5.35
N VAL A 63 -0.71 7.87 5.36
CA VAL A 63 -0.62 9.04 6.27
C VAL A 63 -0.65 8.62 7.75
N PRO A 64 -1.65 7.89 8.25
CA PRO A 64 -1.68 7.52 9.67
C PRO A 64 -0.50 6.62 10.07
N PHE A 65 0.00 5.75 9.20
CA PHE A 65 1.16 4.92 9.49
C PHE A 65 2.44 5.75 9.60
N MET A 66 2.66 6.68 8.66
CA MET A 66 3.82 7.57 8.71
C MET A 66 3.74 8.53 9.91
N ALA A 67 2.56 8.99 10.30
CA ALA A 67 2.38 9.77 11.52
C ALA A 67 2.75 9.00 12.80
N CYS A 68 2.71 7.65 12.76
CA CYS A 68 3.16 6.77 13.84
C CYS A 68 4.61 6.30 13.70
N GLY A 69 5.37 6.80 12.72
CA GLY A 69 6.79 6.50 12.55
C GLY A 69 7.13 5.53 11.42
N ALA A 70 6.16 5.07 10.62
CA ALA A 70 6.49 4.33 9.40
C ALA A 70 7.26 5.22 8.42
N SER A 71 8.27 4.66 7.75
CA SER A 71 9.20 5.42 6.90
C SER A 71 8.78 5.48 5.43
N GLY A 72 7.65 4.89 5.08
CA GLY A 72 7.19 4.87 3.69
C GLY A 72 6.14 3.80 3.41
N LEU A 73 6.02 3.44 2.13
CA LEU A 73 4.93 2.66 1.60
C LEU A 73 5.40 1.59 0.60
N VAL A 74 4.81 0.41 0.65
CA VAL A 74 4.84 -0.59 -0.42
C VAL A 74 3.46 -0.64 -1.06
N SER A 75 3.30 0.08 -2.15
CA SER A 75 2.05 0.52 -2.75
C SER A 75 1.56 -0.39 -3.89
N VAL A 76 0.26 -0.48 -4.05
CA VAL A 76 -0.42 -0.95 -5.27
C VAL A 76 -0.57 0.19 -6.27
N THR A 77 -1.07 1.33 -5.83
CA THR A 77 -1.36 2.52 -6.65
C THR A 77 -0.12 3.08 -7.35
N SER A 78 1.07 2.89 -6.75
CA SER A 78 2.35 3.33 -7.34
C SER A 78 2.69 2.64 -8.67
N ASN A 79 2.12 1.50 -8.97
CA ASN A 79 2.27 0.88 -10.30
C ASN A 79 1.60 1.72 -11.40
N LEU A 80 0.59 2.51 -11.05
CA LEU A 80 -0.17 3.33 -11.98
C LEU A 80 0.28 4.80 -11.95
N VAL A 81 0.44 5.36 -10.76
CA VAL A 81 0.79 6.77 -10.53
C VAL A 81 1.96 6.90 -9.52
N PRO A 82 3.18 6.42 -9.89
CA PRO A 82 4.32 6.40 -8.96
C PRO A 82 4.70 7.79 -8.46
N GLY A 83 4.60 8.83 -9.30
CA GLY A 83 4.93 10.20 -8.93
C GLY A 83 4.06 10.72 -7.78
N ILE A 84 2.76 10.46 -7.82
CA ILE A 84 1.81 10.88 -6.77
C ILE A 84 2.14 10.16 -5.45
N MET A 85 2.32 8.84 -5.50
CA MET A 85 2.62 8.06 -4.28
C MET A 85 3.96 8.46 -3.67
N ASN A 86 4.97 8.75 -4.52
CA ASN A 86 6.25 9.29 -4.08
C ASN A 86 6.10 10.66 -3.41
N SER A 87 5.28 11.56 -3.98
CA SER A 87 5.03 12.88 -3.40
C SER A 87 4.39 12.80 -2.02
N ILE A 88 3.44 11.87 -1.81
CA ILE A 88 2.82 11.64 -0.49
C ILE A 88 3.86 11.22 0.54
N VAL A 89 4.68 10.22 0.19
CA VAL A 89 5.73 9.72 1.10
C VAL A 89 6.77 10.80 1.36
N LYS A 90 7.21 11.52 0.31
CA LYS A 90 8.19 12.59 0.45
C LYS A 90 7.68 13.72 1.35
N ALA A 91 6.43 14.16 1.18
CA ALA A 91 5.83 15.16 2.07
C ALA A 91 5.84 14.70 3.54
N GLY A 92 5.57 13.41 3.79
CA GLY A 92 5.66 12.83 5.13
C GLY A 92 7.08 12.84 5.70
N LEU A 93 8.08 12.45 4.92
CA LEU A 93 9.49 12.47 5.32
C LEU A 93 10.01 13.89 5.55
N ASP A 94 9.54 14.85 4.75
CA ASP A 94 9.86 16.29 4.89
C ASP A 94 9.04 16.96 6.02
N GLN A 95 8.24 16.20 6.78
CA GLN A 95 7.35 16.67 7.85
C GLN A 95 6.31 17.72 7.40
N ASN A 96 6.01 17.76 6.10
CA ASN A 96 4.97 18.61 5.52
C ASN A 96 3.61 17.93 5.58
N MET A 97 3.04 17.85 6.78
CA MET A 97 1.77 17.17 7.03
C MET A 97 0.60 17.77 6.23
N GLY A 98 0.61 19.09 6.00
CA GLY A 98 -0.44 19.76 5.24
C GLY A 98 -0.51 19.27 3.79
N GLU A 99 0.62 19.17 3.11
CA GLU A 99 0.73 18.64 1.75
C GLU A 99 0.40 17.15 1.70
N MET A 100 0.96 16.38 2.64
CA MET A 100 0.72 14.94 2.73
C MET A 100 -0.77 14.62 2.85
N LEU A 101 -1.49 15.30 3.75
CA LEU A 101 -2.93 15.15 3.93
C LEU A 101 -3.73 15.59 2.70
N SER A 102 -3.34 16.69 2.05
CA SER A 102 -3.99 17.19 0.83
C SER A 102 -3.90 16.18 -0.30
N LEU A 103 -2.70 15.65 -0.56
CA LEU A 103 -2.46 14.62 -1.58
C LEU A 103 -3.23 13.34 -1.27
N GLN A 104 -3.14 12.84 -0.03
CA GLN A 104 -3.86 11.64 0.40
C GLN A 104 -5.36 11.81 0.19
N LYS A 105 -5.95 12.92 0.65
CA LYS A 105 -7.38 13.20 0.49
C LYS A 105 -7.80 13.23 -0.99
N THR A 106 -6.99 13.87 -1.83
CA THR A 106 -7.26 13.99 -3.26
C THR A 106 -7.28 12.63 -3.95
N PHE A 107 -6.27 11.79 -3.68
CA PHE A 107 -6.07 10.52 -4.38
C PHE A 107 -6.66 9.29 -3.65
N TYR A 108 -7.20 9.46 -2.44
CA TYR A 108 -7.82 8.36 -1.68
C TYR A 108 -8.89 7.59 -2.47
N PRO A 109 -9.80 8.24 -3.26
CA PRO A 109 -10.77 7.48 -4.04
C PRO A 109 -10.13 6.57 -5.08
N LEU A 110 -9.01 6.97 -5.70
CA LEU A 110 -8.25 6.13 -6.64
C LEU A 110 -7.63 4.93 -5.90
N MET A 111 -6.94 5.18 -4.79
CA MET A 111 -6.34 4.13 -3.95
C MET A 111 -7.40 3.12 -3.51
N LYS A 112 -8.54 3.62 -3.00
CA LYS A 112 -9.64 2.79 -2.52
C LYS A 112 -10.25 1.97 -3.64
N GLY A 113 -10.53 2.56 -4.81
CA GLY A 113 -11.08 1.87 -5.97
C GLY A 113 -10.19 0.73 -6.45
N LEU A 114 -8.87 0.96 -6.57
CA LEU A 114 -7.91 -0.07 -6.95
C LEU A 114 -7.83 -1.25 -5.96
N MET A 115 -8.23 -1.04 -4.69
CA MET A 115 -8.19 -2.08 -3.66
C MET A 115 -9.53 -2.78 -3.41
N THR A 116 -10.67 -2.18 -3.82
CA THR A 116 -11.99 -2.68 -3.44
C THR A 116 -12.89 -3.10 -4.60
N LEU A 117 -12.56 -2.74 -5.84
CA LEU A 117 -13.32 -3.19 -7.02
C LEU A 117 -13.27 -4.71 -7.18
N ASP A 118 -12.12 -5.30 -6.88
CA ASP A 118 -11.94 -6.75 -6.84
C ASP A 118 -10.68 -7.12 -6.04
N SER A 119 -10.37 -8.41 -5.94
CA SER A 119 -9.16 -8.89 -5.29
C SER A 119 -7.89 -8.36 -6.01
N ASN A 120 -7.00 -7.68 -5.26
CA ASN A 120 -5.69 -7.31 -5.79
C ASN A 120 -4.89 -8.57 -6.20
N PRO A 121 -4.26 -8.62 -7.40
CA PRO A 121 -3.91 -7.49 -8.28
C PRO A 121 -4.86 -7.28 -9.48
N VAL A 122 -6.07 -7.79 -9.47
CA VAL A 122 -6.97 -7.72 -10.64
C VAL A 122 -7.26 -6.27 -11.07
N PRO A 123 -7.70 -5.34 -10.17
CA PRO A 123 -8.00 -3.97 -10.58
C PRO A 123 -6.78 -3.20 -11.09
N ILE A 124 -5.62 -3.33 -10.43
CA ILE A 124 -4.42 -2.61 -10.88
C ILE A 124 -3.90 -3.12 -12.22
N LYS A 125 -3.98 -4.42 -12.48
CA LYS A 125 -3.61 -4.97 -13.78
C LYS A 125 -4.59 -4.54 -14.87
N ALA A 126 -5.88 -4.49 -14.59
CA ALA A 126 -6.89 -3.96 -15.51
C ALA A 126 -6.63 -2.47 -15.80
N ALA A 127 -6.30 -1.66 -14.79
CA ALA A 127 -5.97 -0.25 -14.97
C ALA A 127 -4.76 -0.03 -15.89
N LEU A 128 -3.68 -0.81 -15.69
CA LEU A 128 -2.50 -0.76 -16.54
C LEU A 128 -2.79 -1.23 -17.97
N ALA A 129 -3.66 -2.23 -18.13
CA ALA A 129 -4.07 -2.71 -19.46
C ALA A 129 -4.95 -1.67 -20.20
N LEU A 130 -5.88 -1.02 -19.50
CA LEU A 130 -6.69 0.07 -20.05
C LEU A 130 -5.84 1.25 -20.51
N ARG A 131 -4.74 1.55 -19.81
CA ARG A 131 -3.76 2.58 -20.19
C ARG A 131 -2.84 2.13 -21.34
N GLY A 132 -2.81 0.84 -21.66
CA GLY A 132 -1.96 0.28 -22.71
C GLY A 132 -0.54 -0.11 -22.29
N ASP A 133 -0.24 -0.07 -20.98
CA ASP A 133 1.09 -0.37 -20.46
C ASP A 133 1.43 -1.87 -20.46
N ILE A 134 0.41 -2.72 -20.31
CA ILE A 134 0.56 -4.18 -20.28
C ILE A 134 -0.55 -4.89 -21.06
N GLN A 135 -0.33 -6.16 -21.41
CA GLN A 135 -1.41 -7.01 -21.91
C GLN A 135 -2.38 -7.38 -20.78
N PRO A 136 -3.70 -7.42 -21.06
CA PRO A 136 -4.67 -7.85 -20.06
C PRO A 136 -4.46 -9.33 -19.72
N GLY A 137 -4.52 -9.67 -18.46
CA GLY A 137 -4.47 -11.06 -18.04
C GLY A 137 -4.08 -11.23 -16.59
N VAL A 138 -4.67 -12.21 -15.96
CA VAL A 138 -4.36 -12.68 -14.60
C VAL A 138 -4.23 -14.20 -14.60
N ARG A 139 -3.46 -14.75 -13.66
CA ARG A 139 -3.33 -16.21 -13.53
C ARG A 139 -4.46 -16.75 -12.66
N LEU A 140 -4.94 -17.95 -12.98
CA LEU A 140 -5.88 -18.68 -12.12
C LEU A 140 -5.32 -18.84 -10.70
N PRO A 141 -6.16 -18.80 -9.69
CA PRO A 141 -7.64 -18.78 -9.72
C PRO A 141 -8.28 -17.39 -9.94
N LEU A 142 -7.46 -16.33 -10.13
CA LEU A 142 -7.97 -15.01 -10.45
C LEU A 142 -8.55 -14.98 -11.87
N VAL A 143 -9.57 -14.14 -12.07
CA VAL A 143 -10.21 -13.90 -13.36
C VAL A 143 -10.18 -12.40 -13.66
N PRO A 144 -10.24 -11.99 -14.95
CA PRO A 144 -10.38 -10.57 -15.31
C PRO A 144 -11.60 -9.92 -14.67
N LEU A 145 -11.59 -8.59 -14.55
CA LEU A 145 -12.76 -7.85 -14.08
C LEU A 145 -13.98 -8.13 -14.98
N PRO A 146 -15.19 -8.30 -14.40
CA PRO A 146 -16.42 -8.23 -15.13
C PRO A 146 -16.58 -6.86 -15.83
N GLU A 147 -17.26 -6.82 -16.96
CA GLU A 147 -17.45 -5.62 -17.78
C GLU A 147 -17.98 -4.41 -16.96
N GLU A 148 -18.93 -4.64 -16.06
CA GLU A 148 -19.45 -3.60 -15.17
C GLU A 148 -18.37 -2.99 -14.26
N LYS A 149 -17.52 -3.82 -13.66
CA LYS A 149 -16.42 -3.35 -12.80
C LYS A 149 -15.32 -2.68 -13.61
N GLU A 150 -15.06 -3.15 -14.83
CA GLU A 150 -14.11 -2.53 -15.74
C GLU A 150 -14.59 -1.13 -16.16
N ALA A 151 -15.90 -0.95 -16.44
CA ALA A 151 -16.48 0.35 -16.70
C ALA A 151 -16.37 1.31 -15.50
N GLN A 152 -16.62 0.81 -14.28
CA GLN A 152 -16.42 1.58 -13.04
C GLN A 152 -14.95 2.00 -12.87
N LEU A 153 -14.01 1.09 -13.14
CA LEU A 153 -12.58 1.38 -13.09
C LEU A 153 -12.21 2.44 -14.13
N SER A 154 -12.66 2.30 -15.38
CA SER A 154 -12.38 3.26 -16.45
C SER A 154 -12.87 4.67 -16.10
N ALA A 155 -14.08 4.80 -15.57
CA ALA A 155 -14.63 6.08 -15.11
C ALA A 155 -13.79 6.67 -13.94
N LEU A 156 -13.33 5.83 -13.04
CA LEU A 156 -12.44 6.25 -11.96
C LEU A 156 -11.11 6.79 -12.51
N LEU A 157 -10.47 6.07 -13.45
CA LEU A 157 -9.19 6.47 -14.04
C LEU A 157 -9.31 7.79 -14.82
N GLN A 158 -10.39 7.97 -15.58
CA GLN A 158 -10.69 9.24 -16.30
C GLN A 158 -10.79 10.42 -15.33
N ARG A 159 -11.48 10.25 -14.20
CA ARG A 159 -11.60 11.28 -13.16
C ARG A 159 -10.26 11.80 -12.67
N PHE A 160 -9.23 10.97 -12.67
CA PHE A 160 -7.88 11.31 -12.21
C PHE A 160 -6.91 11.62 -13.36
N ASN A 161 -7.38 11.69 -14.62
CA ASN A 161 -6.56 11.90 -15.81
C ASN A 161 -5.43 10.88 -15.94
N VAL A 162 -5.74 9.59 -15.70
CA VAL A 162 -4.76 8.50 -15.72
C VAL A 162 -4.89 7.63 -16.96
N LEU A 163 -5.97 7.83 -17.75
CA LEU A 163 -6.15 7.24 -19.08
C LEU A 163 -5.76 8.21 -20.16
#